data_1539000b84731c5dd3fb6adcb86dcc1e
#
_entry.id   1539000b84731c5dd3fb6adcb86dcc1e
#
_cell.length_a   1.000
_cell.length_b   1.000
_cell.length_c   1.000
_cell.angle_alpha   90.00
_cell.angle_beta   90.00
_cell.angle_gamma   90.00
#
_symmetry.space_group_name_H-M   'P 1'
#
loop_
_entity.id
_entity.type
_entity.pdbx_description
1 polymer ?
#
loop_
_entity_poly.entity_id
_entity_poly.type
_entity_poly.pdbx_seq_one_letter_code
_entity_poly.pdbx_strand_id
1 'polypeptide(L)'
;MQLILTIALVIGQTPATDPEFKKPLPDLGTRKSGVDWTRFLGPSGDSKSPETGITTAWPPEGPPKIWECPIAEGYAMPVIAKGRLLHFDRVGNQARLRCLHSETGDALWTFTYNTAYEDLYGYSNGPRCSPVIDDDRVYIFGPEGMLHCLKLSDGRLLWKVDTQNQFGVIQNFFGVGSTPVVHGELLIVQIGGSEKEAATIPPGQLGDVQGNGTGVVAFDKQTGKVIYSVSNELASYASPTLARAGGRNWCFVFARGGLIGFNPDNGQIDFHYPWRASRLESVNASNPVVAGNRVFISETYGPGSSLLDFKPGKVEVVWQDSAKTRRKAMQTHWNTPIYHNGFLYGSSGRHSANAELRCIDWETGEVQWSEKNLARCSLIYVDGHFVCLGEYGKLRLLRANPEKFEQVAETVLLQQDPGEGERPLQYPAWAAPILSHGLLYVRGQDRLVCLEFIPDRKALPESSKP
;
A
#
# COMPACT_ATOMS: atom_id res chain seq x y z
N MET A 1 53.21 -44.34 5.76
CA MET A 1 51.88 -44.23 5.15
C MET A 1 51.43 -42.78 5.32
N GLN A 2 51.75 -41.94 4.30
CA GLN A 2 51.48 -40.49 4.31
C GLN A 2 50.08 -40.26 3.77
N LEU A 3 49.20 -39.61 4.55
CA LEU A 3 47.86 -39.20 4.14
C LEU A 3 48.00 -37.85 3.36
N ILE A 4 47.69 -37.85 2.08
CA ILE A 4 47.62 -36.63 1.27
C ILE A 4 46.22 -36.07 1.43
N LEU A 5 46.12 -34.91 2.08
CA LEU A 5 44.87 -34.14 2.21
C LEU A 5 44.69 -33.30 0.95
N THR A 6 43.77 -33.68 0.09
CA THR A 6 43.39 -32.90 -1.09
C THR A 6 42.37 -31.84 -0.69
N ILE A 7 42.76 -30.57 -0.64
CA ILE A 7 41.89 -29.43 -0.44
C ILE A 7 41.24 -29.10 -1.80
N ALA A 8 39.96 -29.36 -1.94
CA ALA A 8 39.17 -28.92 -3.10
C ALA A 8 38.87 -27.43 -2.96
N LEU A 9 39.47 -26.62 -3.81
CA LEU A 9 39.19 -25.19 -3.95
C LEU A 9 37.80 -25.02 -4.62
N VAL A 10 36.77 -24.67 -3.84
CA VAL A 10 35.47 -24.27 -4.40
C VAL A 10 35.64 -22.84 -4.95
N ILE A 11 35.84 -22.74 -6.24
CA ILE A 11 35.79 -21.46 -6.95
C ILE A 11 34.35 -21.00 -6.94
N GLY A 12 34.01 -20.03 -6.10
CA GLY A 12 32.71 -19.35 -6.10
C GLY A 12 32.51 -18.67 -7.46
N GLN A 13 31.57 -19.17 -8.25
CA GLN A 13 31.10 -18.48 -9.43
C GLN A 13 30.38 -17.20 -8.98
N THR A 14 30.96 -16.05 -9.26
CA THR A 14 30.27 -14.75 -9.24
C THR A 14 29.02 -14.89 -10.13
N PRO A 15 27.82 -14.51 -9.66
CA PRO A 15 26.65 -14.56 -10.52
C PRO A 15 26.92 -13.65 -11.72
N ALA A 16 26.85 -14.22 -12.92
CA ALA A 16 26.95 -13.48 -14.16
C ALA A 16 25.85 -12.42 -14.17
N THR A 17 26.20 -11.16 -14.14
CA THR A 17 25.26 -10.06 -14.36
C THR A 17 24.73 -10.20 -15.80
N ASP A 18 23.46 -10.48 -15.93
CA ASP A 18 22.80 -10.63 -17.22
C ASP A 18 23.04 -9.33 -18.04
N PRO A 19 23.68 -9.38 -19.19
CA PRO A 19 23.97 -8.20 -20.00
C PRO A 19 22.71 -7.45 -20.49
N GLU A 20 21.56 -8.10 -20.46
CA GLU A 20 20.25 -7.51 -20.79
C GLU A 20 19.79 -6.40 -19.83
N PHE A 21 20.30 -6.37 -18.59
CA PHE A 21 19.98 -5.32 -17.60
C PHE A 21 20.82 -4.03 -17.79
N LYS A 22 21.73 -3.99 -18.75
CA LYS A 22 22.61 -2.82 -18.96
C LYS A 22 21.97 -1.65 -19.72
N LYS A 23 20.81 -1.84 -20.37
CA LYS A 23 20.10 -0.76 -21.07
C LYS A 23 19.00 -0.21 -20.16
N PRO A 24 18.95 1.11 -19.93
CA PRO A 24 17.82 1.71 -19.20
C PRO A 24 16.52 1.34 -19.87
N LEU A 25 15.53 0.97 -19.05
CA LEU A 25 14.18 0.66 -19.55
C LEU A 25 13.59 1.92 -20.23
N PRO A 26 13.15 1.84 -21.50
CA PRO A 26 12.54 2.97 -22.18
C PRO A 26 11.29 3.46 -21.45
N ASP A 27 11.17 4.78 -21.32
CA ASP A 27 9.94 5.40 -20.85
C ASP A 27 8.94 5.48 -22.00
N LEU A 28 7.78 4.83 -21.84
CA LEU A 28 6.69 4.81 -22.82
C LEU A 28 5.78 6.04 -22.70
N GLY A 29 5.81 6.75 -21.55
CA GLY A 29 4.96 7.90 -21.30
C GLY A 29 5.33 9.09 -22.20
N THR A 30 4.31 9.79 -22.68
CA THR A 30 4.46 11.06 -23.44
C THR A 30 4.43 12.28 -22.53
N ARG A 31 3.73 12.20 -21.41
CA ARG A 31 3.65 13.23 -20.37
C ARG A 31 4.96 13.24 -19.55
N LYS A 32 5.75 14.30 -19.72
CA LYS A 32 7.08 14.40 -19.08
C LYS A 32 7.08 15.16 -17.76
N SER A 33 6.00 15.87 -17.45
CA SER A 33 5.79 16.50 -16.15
C SER A 33 5.14 15.52 -15.19
N GLY A 34 5.51 15.58 -13.91
CA GLY A 34 4.96 14.70 -12.89
C GLY A 34 5.95 13.65 -12.38
N VAL A 35 5.45 12.69 -11.63
CA VAL A 35 6.25 11.65 -10.98
C VAL A 35 5.62 10.27 -11.14
N ASP A 36 6.46 9.24 -11.18
CA ASP A 36 6.03 7.86 -11.11
C ASP A 36 5.40 7.53 -9.74
N TRP A 37 4.46 6.60 -9.72
CA TRP A 37 3.82 6.07 -8.52
C TRP A 37 4.21 4.61 -8.30
N THR A 38 5.43 4.38 -7.84
CA THR A 38 6.08 3.06 -7.93
C THR A 38 5.73 2.05 -6.84
N ARG A 39 5.04 2.50 -5.77
CA ARG A 39 4.75 1.67 -4.60
C ARG A 39 3.44 2.07 -3.91
N PHE A 40 3.01 1.25 -2.97
CA PHE A 40 1.87 1.55 -2.09
C PHE A 40 2.06 2.90 -1.39
N LEU A 41 1.01 3.73 -1.39
CA LEU A 41 0.97 5.10 -0.88
C LEU A 41 1.92 6.10 -1.58
N GLY A 42 2.38 5.78 -2.80
CA GLY A 42 3.05 6.72 -3.69
C GLY A 42 4.55 6.89 -3.49
N PRO A 43 5.15 7.89 -4.17
CA PRO A 43 6.60 8.03 -4.28
C PRO A 43 7.29 8.18 -2.92
N SER A 44 6.68 8.90 -1.98
CA SER A 44 7.16 9.07 -0.61
C SER A 44 6.59 8.07 0.39
N GLY A 45 5.58 7.27 0.00
CA GLY A 45 4.93 6.28 0.87
C GLY A 45 4.00 6.88 1.93
N ASP A 46 3.47 8.07 1.67
CA ASP A 46 2.62 8.84 2.59
C ASP A 46 1.34 9.39 1.92
N SER A 47 0.94 8.81 0.80
CA SER A 47 -0.22 9.21 -0.01
C SER A 47 -0.17 10.64 -0.54
N LYS A 48 1.03 11.18 -0.80
CA LYS A 48 1.19 12.53 -1.35
C LYS A 48 1.82 12.49 -2.74
N SER A 49 1.32 13.38 -3.61
CA SER A 49 1.95 13.71 -4.88
C SER A 49 2.55 15.11 -4.80
N PRO A 50 3.79 15.31 -5.29
CA PRO A 50 4.38 16.64 -5.43
C PRO A 50 3.89 17.41 -6.66
N GLU A 51 3.02 16.83 -7.47
CA GLU A 51 2.49 17.43 -8.69
C GLU A 51 1.62 18.65 -8.37
N THR A 52 1.56 19.58 -9.28
CA THR A 52 0.81 20.85 -9.16
C THR A 52 0.03 21.20 -10.41
N GLY A 53 -0.96 22.08 -10.29
CA GLY A 53 -1.78 22.53 -11.41
C GLY A 53 -3.01 21.66 -11.63
N ILE A 54 -3.57 21.09 -10.57
CA ILE A 54 -4.80 20.29 -10.65
C ILE A 54 -5.98 21.12 -11.12
N THR A 55 -6.91 20.48 -11.85
CA THR A 55 -8.20 21.07 -12.19
C THR A 55 -9.12 21.01 -10.98
N THR A 56 -9.54 22.18 -10.48
CA THR A 56 -10.42 22.28 -9.30
C THR A 56 -11.89 22.51 -9.68
N ALA A 57 -12.15 23.04 -10.86
CA ALA A 57 -13.52 23.24 -11.39
C ALA A 57 -13.89 22.00 -12.21
N TRP A 58 -14.63 21.07 -11.60
CA TRP A 58 -15.09 19.86 -12.29
C TRP A 58 -16.48 20.09 -12.92
N PRO A 59 -16.72 19.62 -14.14
CA PRO A 59 -18.07 19.43 -14.64
C PRO A 59 -18.81 18.34 -13.82
N PRO A 60 -20.13 18.21 -13.96
CA PRO A 60 -20.90 17.20 -13.22
C PRO A 60 -20.36 15.77 -13.36
N GLU A 61 -19.80 15.43 -14.52
CA GLU A 61 -19.21 14.14 -14.86
C GLU A 61 -17.82 13.94 -14.21
N GLY A 62 -17.26 15.00 -13.61
CA GLY A 62 -15.93 14.99 -13.02
C GLY A 62 -14.81 15.32 -14.02
N PRO A 63 -13.55 15.04 -13.67
CA PRO A 63 -12.42 15.21 -14.56
C PRO A 63 -12.58 14.36 -15.83
N PRO A 64 -12.10 14.83 -17.02
CA PRO A 64 -12.22 14.10 -18.27
C PRO A 64 -11.69 12.66 -18.18
N LYS A 65 -12.51 11.70 -18.59
CA LYS A 65 -12.11 10.29 -18.68
C LYS A 65 -11.26 10.08 -19.92
N ILE A 66 -10.03 9.56 -19.72
CA ILE A 66 -9.11 9.23 -20.81
C ILE A 66 -9.35 7.79 -21.29
N TRP A 67 -9.39 6.86 -20.35
CA TRP A 67 -9.70 5.46 -20.64
C TRP A 67 -10.26 4.74 -19.40
N GLU A 68 -10.90 3.62 -19.63
CA GLU A 68 -11.28 2.68 -18.59
C GLU A 68 -11.10 1.24 -19.05
N CYS A 69 -10.85 0.31 -18.15
CA CYS A 69 -10.78 -1.10 -18.47
C CYS A 69 -11.39 -1.96 -17.37
N PRO A 70 -11.97 -3.13 -17.72
CA PRO A 70 -12.46 -4.08 -16.72
C PRO A 70 -11.30 -4.67 -15.94
N ILE A 71 -11.55 -4.90 -14.65
CA ILE A 71 -10.65 -5.59 -13.72
C ILE A 71 -11.38 -6.74 -13.04
N ALA A 72 -10.66 -7.55 -12.29
CA ALA A 72 -11.20 -8.69 -11.57
C ALA A 72 -10.97 -8.55 -10.05
N GLU A 73 -11.16 -9.65 -9.31
CA GLU A 73 -11.13 -9.67 -7.86
C GLU A 73 -9.81 -9.16 -7.26
N GLY A 74 -9.92 -8.39 -6.19
CA GLY A 74 -8.79 -7.88 -5.40
C GLY A 74 -8.98 -6.44 -4.97
N TYR A 75 -8.06 -5.99 -4.12
CA TYR A 75 -8.02 -4.62 -3.58
C TYR A 75 -6.67 -3.94 -3.81
N ALA A 76 -5.75 -4.58 -4.53
CA ALA A 76 -4.44 -4.01 -4.81
C ALA A 76 -4.56 -2.67 -5.55
N MET A 77 -3.85 -1.65 -5.08
CA MET A 77 -3.71 -0.39 -5.82
C MET A 77 -2.79 -0.62 -7.02
N PRO A 78 -3.06 -0.01 -8.18
CA PRO A 78 -2.11 0.00 -9.27
C PRO A 78 -0.85 0.79 -8.89
N VAL A 79 0.24 0.53 -9.62
CA VAL A 79 1.48 1.32 -9.54
C VAL A 79 1.96 1.67 -10.94
N ILE A 80 2.73 2.74 -11.07
CA ILE A 80 3.14 3.27 -12.37
C ILE A 80 4.61 3.62 -12.34
N ALA A 81 5.33 3.19 -13.38
CA ALA A 81 6.67 3.69 -13.70
C ALA A 81 6.93 3.68 -15.21
N LYS A 82 7.58 4.73 -15.69
CA LYS A 82 8.04 4.84 -17.11
C LYS A 82 6.94 4.50 -18.11
N GLY A 83 5.73 5.06 -17.90
CA GLY A 83 4.58 4.86 -18.77
C GLY A 83 3.91 3.48 -18.69
N ARG A 84 4.30 2.63 -17.71
CA ARG A 84 3.73 1.31 -17.46
C ARG A 84 2.91 1.32 -16.18
N LEU A 85 1.63 0.95 -16.30
CA LEU A 85 0.73 0.74 -15.18
C LEU A 85 0.65 -0.75 -14.88
N LEU A 86 0.94 -1.13 -13.65
CA LEU A 86 0.81 -2.50 -13.17
C LEU A 86 -0.43 -2.65 -12.30
N HIS A 87 -1.29 -3.58 -12.65
CA HIS A 87 -2.50 -3.93 -11.91
C HIS A 87 -2.51 -5.41 -11.56
N PHE A 88 -2.68 -5.72 -10.27
CA PHE A 88 -2.68 -7.08 -9.74
C PHE A 88 -4.08 -7.47 -9.28
N ASP A 89 -4.67 -8.48 -9.92
CA ASP A 89 -6.01 -9.00 -9.66
C ASP A 89 -6.06 -10.53 -9.75
N ARG A 90 -7.26 -11.12 -9.62
CA ARG A 90 -7.48 -12.56 -9.78
C ARG A 90 -8.67 -12.83 -10.68
N VAL A 91 -8.51 -13.78 -11.59
CA VAL A 91 -9.55 -14.31 -12.49
C VAL A 91 -9.68 -15.81 -12.24
N GLY A 92 -10.81 -16.26 -11.73
CA GLY A 92 -10.97 -17.66 -11.34
C GLY A 92 -9.89 -18.13 -10.37
N ASN A 93 -9.13 -19.16 -10.73
CA ASN A 93 -8.03 -19.71 -9.92
C ASN A 93 -6.64 -19.19 -10.35
N GLN A 94 -6.58 -18.05 -11.03
CA GLN A 94 -5.31 -17.45 -11.46
C GLN A 94 -5.17 -16.04 -10.88
N ALA A 95 -4.12 -15.82 -10.08
CA ALA A 95 -3.63 -14.49 -9.78
C ALA A 95 -2.96 -13.92 -11.03
N ARG A 96 -3.25 -12.64 -11.35
CA ARG A 96 -2.89 -12.02 -12.61
C ARG A 96 -2.30 -10.63 -12.40
N LEU A 97 -1.07 -10.43 -12.85
CA LEU A 97 -0.45 -9.12 -12.97
C LEU A 97 -0.52 -8.66 -14.43
N ARG A 98 -1.21 -7.56 -14.68
CA ARG A 98 -1.25 -6.91 -16.01
C ARG A 98 -0.34 -5.70 -16.02
N CYS A 99 0.43 -5.54 -17.07
CA CYS A 99 1.10 -4.29 -17.42
C CYS A 99 0.33 -3.64 -18.57
N LEU A 100 -0.11 -2.41 -18.33
CA LEU A 100 -0.83 -1.61 -19.30
C LEU A 100 0.00 -0.36 -19.64
N HIS A 101 -0.18 0.20 -20.81
CA HIS A 101 0.30 1.54 -21.11
C HIS A 101 -0.49 2.54 -20.26
N SER A 102 0.18 3.35 -19.43
CA SER A 102 -0.50 4.19 -18.44
C SER A 102 -1.44 5.23 -19.06
N GLU A 103 -1.09 5.79 -20.22
CA GLU A 103 -1.85 6.85 -20.87
C GLU A 103 -2.98 6.36 -21.77
N THR A 104 -2.94 5.10 -22.25
CA THR A 104 -3.94 4.57 -23.21
C THR A 104 -4.74 3.39 -22.69
N GLY A 105 -4.24 2.70 -21.64
CA GLY A 105 -4.86 1.47 -21.13
C GLY A 105 -4.56 0.21 -21.95
N ASP A 106 -3.76 0.33 -23.04
CA ASP A 106 -3.41 -0.81 -23.89
C ASP A 106 -2.58 -1.83 -23.14
N ALA A 107 -2.87 -3.12 -23.35
CA ALA A 107 -2.15 -4.21 -22.74
C ALA A 107 -0.74 -4.34 -23.34
N LEU A 108 0.30 -4.37 -22.47
CA LEU A 108 1.69 -4.57 -22.85
C LEU A 108 2.11 -6.02 -22.63
N TRP A 109 1.86 -6.54 -21.43
CA TRP A 109 2.12 -7.95 -21.08
C TRP A 109 1.27 -8.38 -19.89
N THR A 110 1.18 -9.70 -19.68
CA THR A 110 0.45 -10.30 -18.56
C THR A 110 1.25 -11.45 -17.98
N PHE A 111 1.34 -11.52 -16.66
CA PHE A 111 1.87 -12.66 -15.91
C PHE A 111 0.75 -13.29 -15.09
N THR A 112 0.66 -14.61 -15.07
CA THR A 112 -0.32 -15.34 -14.26
C THR A 112 0.33 -16.51 -13.53
N TYR A 113 -0.25 -16.85 -12.37
CA TYR A 113 0.09 -18.09 -11.66
C TYR A 113 -1.15 -18.65 -10.96
N ASN A 114 -1.17 -19.96 -10.72
CA ASN A 114 -2.30 -20.62 -10.06
C ASN A 114 -2.30 -20.32 -8.55
N THR A 115 -3.48 -20.04 -8.00
CA THR A 115 -3.72 -19.86 -6.58
C THR A 115 -5.00 -20.57 -6.16
N ALA A 116 -4.95 -21.28 -5.04
CA ALA A 116 -6.09 -21.92 -4.40
C ALA A 116 -6.58 -21.13 -3.17
N TYR A 117 -6.12 -19.88 -2.98
CA TYR A 117 -6.52 -19.06 -1.84
C TYR A 117 -8.04 -18.83 -1.86
N GLU A 118 -8.65 -18.98 -0.70
CA GLU A 118 -10.06 -18.65 -0.45
C GLU A 118 -10.14 -17.73 0.77
N ASP A 119 -10.83 -16.60 0.60
CA ASP A 119 -11.07 -15.65 1.69
C ASP A 119 -12.06 -16.24 2.69
N LEU A 120 -11.65 -16.34 3.96
CA LEU A 120 -12.43 -16.95 5.02
C LEU A 120 -13.82 -16.29 5.21
N TYR A 121 -13.92 -15.00 4.94
CA TYR A 121 -15.14 -14.22 5.09
C TYR A 121 -15.85 -13.90 3.76
N GLY A 122 -15.30 -14.37 2.65
CA GLY A 122 -15.89 -14.19 1.32
C GLY A 122 -15.89 -12.77 0.79
N TYR A 123 -14.99 -11.89 1.28
CA TYR A 123 -14.89 -10.53 0.74
C TYR A 123 -14.27 -10.49 -0.64
N SER A 124 -13.14 -11.17 -0.84
CA SER A 124 -12.45 -11.27 -2.12
C SER A 124 -11.32 -12.28 -2.05
N ASN A 125 -11.21 -13.14 -3.06
CA ASN A 125 -10.10 -14.08 -3.20
C ASN A 125 -8.89 -13.47 -3.91
N GLY A 126 -8.99 -12.23 -4.36
CA GLY A 126 -7.93 -11.54 -5.08
C GLY A 126 -6.88 -10.87 -4.16
N PRO A 127 -5.77 -10.40 -4.76
CA PRO A 127 -4.68 -9.80 -4.02
C PRO A 127 -5.05 -8.47 -3.36
N ARG A 128 -4.43 -8.23 -2.21
CA ARG A 128 -4.54 -6.98 -1.45
C ARG A 128 -3.25 -6.16 -1.52
N CYS A 129 -2.10 -6.84 -1.62
CA CYS A 129 -0.81 -6.17 -1.77
C CYS A 129 -0.71 -5.51 -3.14
N SER A 130 -0.30 -4.26 -3.15
CA SER A 130 0.04 -3.56 -4.40
C SER A 130 1.34 -4.10 -4.98
N PRO A 131 1.53 -4.11 -6.29
CA PRO A 131 2.85 -4.31 -6.87
C PRO A 131 3.84 -3.25 -6.37
N VAL A 132 5.13 -3.56 -6.40
CA VAL A 132 6.20 -2.61 -6.10
C VAL A 132 7.16 -2.60 -7.27
N ILE A 133 7.43 -1.42 -7.83
CA ILE A 133 8.41 -1.24 -8.91
C ILE A 133 9.70 -0.67 -8.33
N ASP A 134 10.81 -1.30 -8.65
CA ASP A 134 12.16 -0.81 -8.36
C ASP A 134 13.04 -1.03 -9.60
N ASP A 135 13.44 0.05 -10.24
CA ASP A 135 14.17 0.09 -11.50
C ASP A 135 13.49 -0.72 -12.62
N ASP A 136 14.03 -1.90 -12.94
CA ASP A 136 13.55 -2.81 -13.97
C ASP A 136 12.83 -4.04 -13.41
N ARG A 137 12.52 -4.04 -12.12
CA ARG A 137 11.90 -5.15 -11.38
C ARG A 137 10.53 -4.79 -10.84
N VAL A 138 9.71 -5.81 -10.73
CA VAL A 138 8.40 -5.74 -10.10
C VAL A 138 8.30 -6.85 -9.06
N TYR A 139 7.87 -6.48 -7.86
CA TYR A 139 7.59 -7.43 -6.79
C TYR A 139 6.10 -7.49 -6.55
N ILE A 140 5.54 -8.70 -6.48
CA ILE A 140 4.15 -8.95 -6.10
C ILE A 140 4.10 -9.99 -4.98
N PHE A 141 3.17 -9.80 -4.05
CA PHE A 141 2.96 -10.72 -2.93
C PHE A 141 1.49 -11.15 -2.92
N GLY A 142 1.24 -12.40 -3.25
CA GLY A 142 -0.10 -12.97 -3.34
C GLY A 142 -0.75 -13.23 -1.99
N PRO A 143 -2.08 -13.31 -1.92
CA PRO A 143 -2.81 -13.52 -0.67
C PRO A 143 -2.47 -14.84 0.04
N GLU A 144 -2.01 -15.85 -0.70
CA GLU A 144 -1.53 -17.15 -0.21
C GLU A 144 -0.09 -17.13 0.29
N GLY A 145 0.64 -16.03 0.12
CA GLY A 145 2.03 -15.93 0.55
C GLY A 145 3.07 -16.23 -0.52
N MET A 146 2.70 -16.25 -1.80
CA MET A 146 3.66 -16.35 -2.90
C MET A 146 4.27 -14.99 -3.24
N LEU A 147 5.56 -14.84 -3.02
CA LEU A 147 6.33 -13.65 -3.37
C LEU A 147 7.05 -13.89 -4.70
N HIS A 148 6.83 -12.99 -5.68
CA HIS A 148 7.46 -13.08 -7.00
C HIS A 148 8.22 -11.80 -7.31
N CYS A 149 9.33 -11.93 -8.02
CA CYS A 149 10.05 -10.86 -8.68
C CYS A 149 10.01 -11.09 -10.19
N LEU A 150 9.56 -10.07 -10.92
CA LEU A 150 9.41 -10.12 -12.38
C LEU A 150 10.23 -8.99 -13.02
N LYS A 151 10.59 -9.18 -14.30
CA LYS A 151 11.18 -8.11 -15.10
C LYS A 151 10.09 -7.13 -15.55
N LEU A 152 10.27 -5.84 -15.33
CA LEU A 152 9.26 -4.82 -15.65
C LEU A 152 8.99 -4.71 -17.15
N SER A 153 9.99 -4.97 -18.00
CA SER A 153 9.87 -4.82 -19.46
C SER A 153 8.88 -5.79 -20.10
N ASP A 154 8.82 -7.04 -19.62
CA ASP A 154 8.15 -8.16 -20.31
C ASP A 154 7.39 -9.12 -19.38
N GLY A 155 7.45 -8.91 -18.06
CA GLY A 155 6.77 -9.77 -17.09
C GLY A 155 7.46 -11.13 -16.85
N ARG A 156 8.68 -11.35 -17.36
CA ARG A 156 9.43 -12.59 -17.16
C ARG A 156 9.74 -12.78 -15.68
N LEU A 157 9.44 -13.98 -15.16
CA LEU A 157 9.77 -14.36 -13.78
C LEU A 157 11.29 -14.42 -13.59
N LEU A 158 11.80 -13.71 -12.59
CA LEU A 158 13.21 -13.70 -12.20
C LEU A 158 13.46 -14.64 -11.02
N TRP A 159 12.67 -14.52 -9.97
CA TRP A 159 12.69 -15.43 -8.83
C TRP A 159 11.33 -15.43 -8.12
N LYS A 160 11.10 -16.45 -7.29
CA LYS A 160 9.92 -16.55 -6.43
C LYS A 160 10.27 -17.22 -5.10
N VAL A 161 9.49 -16.91 -4.07
CA VAL A 161 9.57 -17.52 -2.74
C VAL A 161 8.17 -17.93 -2.29
N ASP A 162 8.02 -19.19 -1.90
CA ASP A 162 6.83 -19.69 -1.21
C ASP A 162 7.03 -19.47 0.28
N THR A 163 6.45 -18.39 0.80
CA THR A 163 6.67 -17.99 2.19
C THR A 163 5.97 -18.91 3.19
N GLN A 164 4.87 -19.57 2.81
CA GLN A 164 4.22 -20.57 3.67
C GLN A 164 5.10 -21.80 3.88
N ASN A 165 5.69 -22.32 2.81
CA ASN A 165 6.58 -23.46 2.92
C ASN A 165 7.87 -23.13 3.65
N GLN A 166 8.37 -21.89 3.47
CA GLN A 166 9.66 -21.49 4.04
C GLN A 166 9.56 -21.01 5.49
N PHE A 167 8.49 -20.28 5.83
CA PHE A 167 8.38 -19.58 7.12
C PHE A 167 7.12 -19.95 7.93
N GLY A 168 6.22 -20.78 7.38
CA GLY A 168 4.96 -21.12 8.02
C GLY A 168 3.99 -19.95 8.09
N VAL A 169 3.90 -19.13 7.05
CA VAL A 169 2.95 -17.99 6.97
C VAL A 169 1.54 -18.48 7.16
N ILE A 170 0.86 -17.94 8.16
CA ILE A 170 -0.56 -18.15 8.40
C ILE A 170 -1.32 -17.05 7.69
N GLN A 171 -2.23 -17.47 6.81
CA GLN A 171 -3.20 -16.58 6.21
C GLN A 171 -4.13 -16.10 7.31
N ASN A 172 -3.90 -14.97 7.88
CA ASN A 172 -4.74 -14.38 8.91
C ASN A 172 -6.22 -14.42 8.44
N PHE A 173 -7.08 -13.47 8.64
CA PHE A 173 -8.48 -13.54 8.22
C PHE A 173 -8.68 -13.34 6.72
N PHE A 174 -7.81 -12.55 6.06
CA PHE A 174 -7.96 -12.08 4.68
C PHE A 174 -6.75 -12.40 3.79
N GLY A 175 -5.92 -13.36 4.18
CA GLY A 175 -4.66 -13.64 3.51
C GLY A 175 -3.60 -12.56 3.72
N VAL A 176 -2.55 -12.59 2.91
CA VAL A 176 -1.49 -11.58 2.97
C VAL A 176 -1.97 -10.26 2.39
N GLY A 177 -1.82 -9.16 3.15
CA GLY A 177 -2.25 -7.82 2.73
C GLY A 177 -1.19 -6.73 2.93
N SER A 178 -0.05 -7.05 3.54
CA SER A 178 1.06 -6.13 3.76
C SER A 178 1.94 -6.05 2.52
N THR A 179 1.94 -4.91 1.84
CA THR A 179 2.77 -4.67 0.65
C THR A 179 4.25 -4.55 1.04
N PRO A 180 5.16 -5.26 0.37
CA PRO A 180 6.61 -5.12 0.61
C PRO A 180 7.14 -3.71 0.35
N VAL A 181 8.30 -3.38 0.94
CA VAL A 181 9.03 -2.15 0.62
C VAL A 181 10.47 -2.43 0.23
N VAL A 182 11.01 -1.63 -0.69
CA VAL A 182 12.43 -1.70 -1.08
C VAL A 182 13.23 -0.69 -0.28
N HIS A 183 14.36 -1.13 0.29
CA HIS A 183 15.35 -0.32 0.98
C HIS A 183 16.75 -0.68 0.51
N GLY A 184 17.39 0.17 -0.29
CA GLY A 184 18.69 -0.14 -0.92
C GLY A 184 18.61 -1.45 -1.73
N GLU A 185 19.40 -2.44 -1.37
CA GLU A 185 19.40 -3.77 -2.02
C GLU A 185 18.43 -4.76 -1.33
N LEU A 186 17.64 -4.31 -0.37
CA LEU A 186 16.74 -5.16 0.39
C LEU A 186 15.29 -5.01 -0.05
N LEU A 187 14.56 -6.12 -0.10
CA LEU A 187 13.11 -6.20 -0.13
C LEU A 187 12.63 -6.62 1.25
N ILE A 188 12.01 -5.70 2.00
CA ILE A 188 11.53 -5.93 3.37
C ILE A 188 10.06 -6.32 3.33
N VAL A 189 9.74 -7.46 3.92
CA VAL A 189 8.42 -8.09 3.85
C VAL A 189 7.95 -8.45 5.24
N GLN A 190 6.74 -8.06 5.62
CA GLN A 190 6.08 -8.58 6.81
C GLN A 190 5.58 -10.00 6.49
N ILE A 191 6.18 -11.00 7.11
CA ILE A 191 5.88 -12.42 6.89
C ILE A 191 4.96 -12.95 7.99
N GLY A 192 5.31 -12.72 9.27
CA GLY A 192 4.56 -13.24 10.41
C GLY A 192 4.62 -14.76 10.51
N GLY A 193 5.78 -15.33 10.19
CA GLY A 193 5.99 -16.77 10.17
C GLY A 193 5.80 -17.43 11.54
N SER A 194 5.38 -18.68 11.51
CA SER A 194 5.09 -19.51 12.67
C SER A 194 5.55 -20.95 12.43
N GLU A 195 5.56 -21.76 13.45
CA GLU A 195 5.87 -23.19 13.30
C GLU A 195 4.84 -23.86 12.35
N LYS A 196 5.28 -24.88 11.60
CA LYS A 196 4.45 -25.53 10.56
C LYS A 196 3.17 -26.12 11.12
N GLU A 197 3.20 -26.61 12.36
CA GLU A 197 2.06 -27.16 13.08
C GLU A 197 0.95 -26.12 13.27
N ALA A 198 1.30 -24.86 13.35
CA ALA A 198 0.35 -23.75 13.45
C ALA A 198 -0.54 -23.58 12.20
N ALA A 199 -0.14 -24.14 11.05
CA ALA A 199 -0.96 -24.11 9.84
C ALA A 199 -2.30 -24.86 10.00
N THR A 200 -2.40 -25.76 10.96
CA THR A 200 -3.62 -26.53 11.29
C THR A 200 -4.51 -25.82 12.31
N ILE A 201 -4.04 -24.71 12.92
CA ILE A 201 -4.80 -23.98 13.93
C ILE A 201 -5.94 -23.22 13.24
N PRO A 202 -7.19 -23.41 13.65
CA PRO A 202 -8.32 -22.69 13.07
C PRO A 202 -8.17 -21.19 13.25
N PRO A 203 -8.69 -20.36 12.32
CA PRO A 203 -8.64 -18.89 12.43
C PRO A 203 -9.19 -18.34 13.75
N GLY A 204 -10.18 -19.01 14.35
CA GLY A 204 -10.70 -18.68 15.68
C GLY A 204 -9.72 -18.84 16.85
N GLN A 205 -8.60 -19.54 16.64
CA GLN A 205 -7.58 -19.82 17.64
C GLN A 205 -6.21 -19.18 17.31
N LEU A 206 -6.17 -18.23 16.39
CA LEU A 206 -4.94 -17.52 16.03
C LEU A 206 -4.25 -16.81 17.22
N GLY A 207 -4.94 -16.63 18.33
CA GLY A 207 -4.36 -16.13 19.57
C GLY A 207 -3.31 -17.06 20.18
N ASP A 208 -3.38 -18.36 19.89
CA ASP A 208 -2.49 -19.40 20.40
C ASP A 208 -1.24 -19.60 19.53
N VAL A 209 -1.21 -18.98 18.35
CA VAL A 209 -0.08 -19.08 17.42
C VAL A 209 1.07 -18.19 17.88
N GLN A 210 2.27 -18.78 17.92
CA GLN A 210 3.51 -18.08 18.25
C GLN A 210 4.35 -17.87 16.98
N GLY A 211 4.97 -16.70 16.88
CA GLY A 211 5.94 -16.44 15.82
C GLY A 211 7.27 -17.18 16.04
N ASN A 212 8.00 -17.40 14.96
CA ASN A 212 9.23 -18.18 14.90
C ASN A 212 10.49 -17.35 14.57
N GLY A 213 10.48 -16.04 14.84
CA GLY A 213 11.60 -15.15 14.54
C GLY A 213 11.55 -14.53 13.12
N THR A 214 10.52 -14.85 12.34
CA THR A 214 10.37 -14.37 10.96
C THR A 214 9.16 -13.44 10.79
N GLY A 215 8.88 -12.62 11.81
CA GLY A 215 7.83 -11.62 11.77
C GLY A 215 8.01 -10.65 10.60
N VAL A 216 9.26 -10.21 10.39
CA VAL A 216 9.69 -9.43 9.23
C VAL A 216 10.94 -10.08 8.65
N VAL A 217 10.98 -10.23 7.33
CA VAL A 217 12.13 -10.80 6.60
C VAL A 217 12.61 -9.81 5.56
N ALA A 218 13.91 -9.57 5.52
CA ALA A 218 14.57 -8.83 4.46
C ALA A 218 15.22 -9.82 3.49
N PHE A 219 14.84 -9.69 2.22
CA PHE A 219 15.41 -10.47 1.13
C PHE A 219 16.37 -9.60 0.33
N ASP A 220 17.40 -10.20 -0.23
CA ASP A 220 18.13 -9.61 -1.35
C ASP A 220 17.16 -9.42 -2.52
N LYS A 221 16.96 -8.19 -2.95
CA LYS A 221 15.97 -7.83 -3.97
C LYS A 221 16.25 -8.44 -5.34
N GLN A 222 17.52 -8.78 -5.62
CA GLN A 222 17.96 -9.34 -6.90
C GLN A 222 17.70 -10.85 -6.98
N THR A 223 17.84 -11.57 -5.87
CA THR A 223 17.90 -13.04 -5.85
C THR A 223 16.78 -13.70 -5.04
N GLY A 224 16.07 -12.95 -4.19
CA GLY A 224 15.10 -13.49 -3.24
C GLY A 224 15.71 -14.27 -2.08
N LYS A 225 17.03 -14.22 -1.87
CA LYS A 225 17.69 -14.86 -0.72
C LYS A 225 17.45 -14.05 0.55
N VAL A 226 17.20 -14.75 1.66
CA VAL A 226 17.07 -14.12 2.98
C VAL A 226 18.41 -13.52 3.40
N ILE A 227 18.39 -12.26 3.82
CA ILE A 227 19.54 -11.53 4.37
C ILE A 227 19.45 -11.52 5.89
N TYR A 228 18.27 -11.13 6.45
CA TYR A 228 18.00 -11.22 7.87
C TYR A 228 16.50 -11.44 8.14
N SER A 229 16.18 -11.89 9.34
CA SER A 229 14.81 -11.92 9.85
C SER A 229 14.77 -11.36 11.26
N VAL A 230 13.64 -10.74 11.62
CA VAL A 230 13.46 -10.12 12.94
C VAL A 230 12.02 -10.28 13.44
N SER A 231 11.87 -10.30 14.77
CA SER A 231 10.61 -10.30 15.51
C SER A 231 9.85 -11.62 15.48
N ASN A 232 9.17 -11.88 16.60
CA ASN A 232 8.18 -12.96 16.76
C ASN A 232 6.74 -12.51 16.53
N GLU A 233 6.53 -11.29 16.01
CA GLU A 233 5.20 -10.81 15.69
C GLU A 233 4.60 -11.59 14.52
N LEU A 234 3.31 -11.89 14.61
CA LEU A 234 2.55 -12.37 13.48
C LEU A 234 2.19 -11.19 12.57
N ALA A 235 1.95 -11.48 11.29
CA ALA A 235 1.59 -10.45 10.34
C ALA A 235 0.20 -9.83 10.64
N SER A 236 0.06 -8.58 10.25
CA SER A 236 -1.20 -7.89 10.05
C SER A 236 -1.25 -7.33 8.62
N TYR A 237 -2.03 -6.27 8.37
CA TYR A 237 -2.28 -5.81 7.00
C TYR A 237 -1.59 -4.49 6.67
N ALA A 238 -1.11 -3.76 7.69
CA ALA A 238 -0.31 -2.57 7.49
C ALA A 238 1.02 -2.90 6.80
N SER A 239 1.38 -2.14 5.79
CA SER A 239 2.66 -2.31 5.09
C SER A 239 3.80 -1.67 5.88
N PRO A 240 5.04 -2.17 5.75
CA PRO A 240 6.21 -1.53 6.33
C PRO A 240 6.34 -0.07 5.86
N THR A 241 6.65 0.84 6.77
CA THR A 241 6.86 2.25 6.49
C THR A 241 8.32 2.61 6.72
N LEU A 242 8.99 3.11 5.68
CA LEU A 242 10.36 3.61 5.77
C LEU A 242 10.37 5.09 6.09
N ALA A 243 11.29 5.51 6.95
CA ALA A 243 11.51 6.91 7.27
C ALA A 243 13.00 7.20 7.51
N ARG A 244 13.37 8.46 7.40
CA ARG A 244 14.69 8.96 7.82
C ARG A 244 14.51 9.98 8.93
N ALA A 245 15.03 9.70 10.10
CA ALA A 245 14.91 10.55 11.28
C ALA A 245 16.15 10.39 12.17
N GLY A 246 16.55 11.47 12.86
CA GLY A 246 17.72 11.44 13.74
C GLY A 246 19.01 11.01 13.05
N GLY A 247 19.16 11.32 11.75
CA GLY A 247 20.34 11.01 10.95
C GLY A 247 20.44 9.56 10.45
N ARG A 248 19.46 8.69 10.72
CA ARG A 248 19.46 7.27 10.31
C ARG A 248 18.18 6.85 9.60
N ASN A 249 18.22 5.67 8.97
CA ASN A 249 17.06 5.00 8.40
C ASN A 249 16.28 4.25 9.48
N TRP A 250 14.97 4.21 9.30
CA TRP A 250 14.02 3.49 10.14
C TRP A 250 13.04 2.70 9.28
N CYS A 251 12.63 1.55 9.79
CA CYS A 251 11.48 0.81 9.28
C CYS A 251 10.50 0.58 10.42
N PHE A 252 9.24 0.91 10.20
CA PHE A 252 8.14 0.69 11.14
C PHE A 252 7.19 -0.35 10.55
N VAL A 253 6.89 -1.39 11.35
CA VAL A 253 5.94 -2.44 10.97
C VAL A 253 4.86 -2.50 12.03
N PHE A 254 3.64 -2.19 11.66
CA PHE A 254 2.48 -2.30 12.54
C PHE A 254 1.91 -3.72 12.40
N ALA A 255 2.52 -4.63 13.12
CA ALA A 255 2.24 -6.05 13.14
C ALA A 255 1.00 -6.37 13.98
N ARG A 256 0.68 -7.66 14.14
CA ARG A 256 -0.54 -8.10 14.83
C ARG A 256 -0.59 -7.66 16.29
N GLY A 257 0.50 -7.75 17.04
CA GLY A 257 0.58 -7.39 18.46
C GLY A 257 0.92 -5.93 18.73
N GLY A 258 1.44 -5.20 17.75
CA GLY A 258 1.85 -3.81 17.94
C GLY A 258 2.82 -3.29 16.90
N LEU A 259 3.42 -2.15 17.22
CA LEU A 259 4.37 -1.46 16.35
C LEU A 259 5.81 -1.90 16.67
N ILE A 260 6.53 -2.33 15.65
CA ILE A 260 7.97 -2.60 15.70
C ILE A 260 8.68 -1.44 15.01
N GLY A 261 9.68 -0.85 15.66
CA GLY A 261 10.62 0.10 15.06
C GLY A 261 12.03 -0.50 15.04
N PHE A 262 12.66 -0.53 13.87
CA PHE A 262 13.98 -1.14 13.70
C PHE A 262 14.83 -0.43 12.64
N ASN A 263 16.14 -0.72 12.65
CA ASN A 263 17.06 -0.28 11.63
C ASN A 263 16.96 -1.20 10.39
N PRO A 264 16.48 -0.71 9.23
CA PRO A 264 16.33 -1.56 8.04
C PRO A 264 17.65 -2.00 7.41
N ASP A 265 18.78 -1.34 7.73
CA ASP A 265 20.09 -1.70 7.16
C ASP A 265 20.61 -3.03 7.72
N ASN A 266 20.21 -3.42 8.94
CA ASN A 266 20.75 -4.60 9.63
C ASN A 266 19.73 -5.40 10.44
N GLY A 267 18.46 -4.97 10.50
CA GLY A 267 17.40 -5.66 11.23
C GLY A 267 17.41 -5.43 12.75
N GLN A 268 18.28 -4.56 13.30
CA GLN A 268 18.32 -4.31 14.74
C GLN A 268 17.02 -3.65 15.20
N ILE A 269 16.28 -4.36 16.06
CA ILE A 269 15.05 -3.83 16.68
C ILE A 269 15.44 -2.80 17.73
N ASP A 270 14.85 -1.60 17.64
CA ASP A 270 15.00 -0.52 18.61
C ASP A 270 13.92 -0.58 19.69
N PHE A 271 12.68 -0.89 19.30
CA PHE A 271 11.56 -1.00 20.22
C PHE A 271 10.42 -1.85 19.66
N HIS A 272 9.59 -2.33 20.57
CA HIS A 272 8.26 -2.88 20.33
C HIS A 272 7.26 -2.12 21.21
N TYR A 273 6.19 -1.60 20.61
CA TYR A 273 5.12 -0.91 21.31
C TYR A 273 3.81 -1.68 21.15
N PRO A 274 3.32 -2.35 22.23
CA PRO A 274 2.09 -3.13 22.17
C PRO A 274 0.87 -2.25 21.85
N TRP A 275 0.13 -2.61 20.79
CA TRP A 275 -1.09 -1.90 20.41
C TRP A 275 -2.03 -2.81 19.64
N ARG A 276 -3.03 -3.32 20.34
CA ARG A 276 -4.00 -4.25 19.78
C ARG A 276 -5.29 -4.24 20.59
N ALA A 277 -6.45 -4.40 19.93
CA ALA A 277 -7.70 -4.69 20.60
C ALA A 277 -7.71 -6.11 21.21
N SER A 278 -8.52 -6.31 22.24
CA SER A 278 -8.73 -7.62 22.86
C SER A 278 -9.52 -8.60 21.99
N ARG A 279 -10.07 -8.14 20.87
CA ARG A 279 -10.84 -8.95 19.94
C ARG A 279 -9.94 -9.78 19.05
N LEU A 280 -10.34 -11.04 18.79
CA LEU A 280 -9.59 -11.94 17.92
C LEU A 280 -9.44 -11.38 16.50
N GLU A 281 -10.53 -10.87 15.94
CA GLU A 281 -10.62 -10.30 14.60
C GLU A 281 -9.99 -8.92 14.45
N SER A 282 -9.34 -8.39 15.50
CA SER A 282 -8.59 -7.14 15.43
C SER A 282 -7.46 -7.24 14.42
N VAL A 283 -7.43 -6.31 13.48
CA VAL A 283 -6.39 -6.18 12.47
C VAL A 283 -5.81 -4.77 12.46
N ASN A 284 -4.50 -4.68 12.43
CA ASN A 284 -3.74 -3.44 12.23
C ASN A 284 -3.51 -3.28 10.72
N ALA A 285 -4.30 -2.45 10.06
CA ALA A 285 -4.29 -2.35 8.60
C ALA A 285 -3.94 -0.95 8.07
N SER A 286 -4.01 0.07 8.91
CA SER A 286 -3.54 1.42 8.60
C SER A 286 -2.03 1.49 8.78
N ASN A 287 -1.31 2.01 7.79
CA ASN A 287 0.13 2.16 7.90
C ASN A 287 0.52 3.18 8.98
N PRO A 288 1.65 2.98 9.65
CA PRO A 288 2.24 4.02 10.50
C PRO A 288 2.47 5.32 9.71
N VAL A 289 2.11 6.46 10.30
CA VAL A 289 2.38 7.78 9.71
C VAL A 289 3.54 8.41 10.44
N VAL A 290 4.60 8.78 9.72
CA VAL A 290 5.84 9.31 10.32
C VAL A 290 6.06 10.77 9.94
N ALA A 291 6.31 11.61 10.94
CA ALA A 291 6.74 12.99 10.73
C ALA A 291 7.80 13.38 11.78
N GLY A 292 8.98 13.80 11.32
CA GLY A 292 10.13 14.03 12.18
C GLY A 292 10.54 12.77 12.97
N ASN A 293 10.64 12.89 14.30
CA ASN A 293 10.94 11.78 15.21
C ASN A 293 9.67 11.18 15.84
N ARG A 294 8.53 11.32 15.18
CA ARG A 294 7.25 10.80 15.70
C ARG A 294 6.58 9.88 14.73
N VAL A 295 5.91 8.87 15.28
CA VAL A 295 5.12 7.90 14.54
C VAL A 295 3.72 7.79 15.13
N PHE A 296 2.71 7.95 14.28
CA PHE A 296 1.31 7.78 14.63
C PHE A 296 0.83 6.41 14.15
N ILE A 297 0.06 5.74 15.01
CA ILE A 297 -0.65 4.51 14.71
C ILE A 297 -2.12 4.60 15.11
N SER A 298 -2.97 3.89 14.40
CA SER A 298 -4.41 3.86 14.70
C SER A 298 -5.04 2.56 14.26
N GLU A 299 -6.04 2.10 15.01
CA GLU A 299 -6.86 0.95 14.64
C GLU A 299 -8.31 1.14 15.13
N THR A 300 -9.25 0.43 14.49
CA THR A 300 -10.68 0.68 14.65
C THR A 300 -11.41 -0.26 15.61
N TYR A 301 -10.76 -1.33 16.10
CA TYR A 301 -11.40 -2.39 16.89
C TYR A 301 -11.46 -2.11 18.40
N GLY A 302 -10.86 -1.01 18.86
CA GLY A 302 -10.92 -0.62 20.27
C GLY A 302 -9.91 0.39 20.75
N PRO A 303 -8.61 0.16 20.67
CA PRO A 303 -7.58 1.08 21.19
C PRO A 303 -7.68 2.50 20.63
N GLY A 304 -7.99 2.67 19.33
CA GLY A 304 -7.94 3.96 18.69
C GLY A 304 -6.53 4.32 18.24
N SER A 305 -6.04 5.49 18.62
CA SER A 305 -4.78 6.06 18.12
C SER A 305 -3.75 6.30 19.20
N SER A 306 -2.48 6.30 18.81
CA SER A 306 -1.35 6.74 19.62
C SER A 306 -0.33 7.48 18.77
N LEU A 307 0.20 8.59 19.30
CA LEU A 307 1.38 9.27 18.78
C LEU A 307 2.57 8.98 19.68
N LEU A 308 3.64 8.52 19.09
CA LEU A 308 4.84 8.09 19.79
C LEU A 308 6.04 8.93 19.35
N ASP A 309 6.88 9.35 20.29
CA ASP A 309 8.22 9.88 20.04
C ASP A 309 9.22 8.71 20.06
N PHE A 310 10.06 8.59 19.03
CA PHE A 310 11.00 7.48 18.90
C PHE A 310 12.44 7.96 18.75
N LYS A 311 13.34 7.18 19.34
CA LYS A 311 14.79 7.32 19.18
C LYS A 311 15.45 5.94 19.32
N PRO A 312 16.72 5.77 18.93
CA PRO A 312 17.40 4.50 19.07
C PRO A 312 17.24 3.89 20.46
N GLY A 313 16.72 2.65 20.50
CA GLY A 313 16.49 1.89 21.73
C GLY A 313 15.35 2.37 22.62
N LYS A 314 14.53 3.36 22.20
CA LYS A 314 13.46 3.92 23.03
C LYS A 314 12.27 4.41 22.23
N VAL A 315 11.07 4.24 22.81
CA VAL A 315 9.82 4.86 22.36
C VAL A 315 9.06 5.41 23.55
N GLU A 316 8.46 6.60 23.41
CA GLU A 316 7.68 7.28 24.45
C GLU A 316 6.34 7.73 23.88
N VAL A 317 5.29 7.63 24.70
CA VAL A 317 3.95 8.10 24.29
C VAL A 317 3.91 9.63 24.41
N VAL A 318 3.59 10.30 23.32
CA VAL A 318 3.28 11.73 23.31
C VAL A 318 1.83 11.91 23.78
N TRP A 319 0.92 11.21 23.09
CA TRP A 319 -0.47 11.08 23.51
C TRP A 319 -1.04 9.75 22.98
N GLN A 320 -2.10 9.28 23.60
CA GLN A 320 -2.85 8.11 23.17
C GLN A 320 -4.30 8.19 23.57
N ASP A 321 -5.15 7.53 22.80
CA ASP A 321 -6.55 7.37 23.13
C ASP A 321 -6.73 6.55 24.43
N SER A 322 -7.61 7.00 25.32
CA SER A 322 -7.93 6.26 26.53
C SER A 322 -8.73 5.00 26.23
N ALA A 323 -8.31 3.85 26.75
CA ALA A 323 -9.08 2.60 26.64
C ALA A 323 -10.48 2.71 27.28
N LYS A 324 -10.67 3.63 28.23
CA LYS A 324 -11.94 3.80 29.00
C LYS A 324 -12.99 4.61 28.26
N THR A 325 -12.62 5.37 27.19
CA THR A 325 -13.57 6.22 26.48
C THR A 325 -13.93 5.62 25.12
N ARG A 326 -15.18 5.83 24.70
CA ARG A 326 -15.63 5.48 23.34
C ARG A 326 -15.21 6.53 22.30
N ARG A 327 -14.99 7.77 22.73
CA ARG A 327 -14.49 8.83 21.83
C ARG A 327 -13.01 8.68 21.68
N LYS A 328 -12.59 8.42 20.45
CA LYS A 328 -11.19 8.30 20.04
C LYS A 328 -10.85 9.45 19.12
N ALA A 329 -9.59 9.86 19.10
CA ALA A 329 -9.10 10.87 18.18
C ALA A 329 -9.30 10.39 16.71
N MET A 330 -8.84 9.18 16.43
CA MET A 330 -9.04 8.55 15.12
C MET A 330 -9.10 7.02 15.28
N GLN A 331 -9.91 6.37 14.44
CA GLN A 331 -10.07 4.92 14.39
C GLN A 331 -10.00 4.48 12.93
N THR A 332 -8.79 4.43 12.38
CA THR A 332 -8.58 4.03 10.98
C THR A 332 -8.83 2.54 10.80
N HIS A 333 -9.36 2.16 9.63
CA HIS A 333 -9.60 0.77 9.27
C HIS A 333 -8.49 0.28 8.32
N TRP A 334 -8.73 0.28 7.00
CA TRP A 334 -7.69 -0.05 6.00
C TRP A 334 -7.00 1.19 5.39
N ASN A 335 -7.61 2.34 5.55
CA ASN A 335 -7.11 3.61 5.05
C ASN A 335 -5.99 4.15 5.95
N THR A 336 -5.00 4.79 5.34
CA THR A 336 -3.92 5.46 6.06
C THR A 336 -4.19 6.96 6.07
N PRO A 337 -4.18 7.63 7.23
CA PRO A 337 -4.33 9.08 7.30
C PRO A 337 -3.10 9.80 6.75
N ILE A 338 -3.29 11.04 6.32
CA ILE A 338 -2.24 11.87 5.75
C ILE A 338 -1.86 12.96 6.76
N TYR A 339 -0.59 12.99 7.15
CA TYR A 339 -0.03 14.12 7.89
C TYR A 339 0.22 15.30 6.95
N HIS A 340 -0.31 16.48 7.27
CA HIS A 340 -0.05 17.71 6.54
C HIS A 340 -0.05 18.91 7.46
N ASN A 341 1.09 19.64 7.51
CA ASN A 341 1.25 20.91 8.24
C ASN A 341 0.74 20.90 9.69
N GLY A 342 1.13 19.88 10.47
CA GLY A 342 0.75 19.78 11.89
C GLY A 342 -0.61 19.11 12.15
N PHE A 343 -1.26 18.59 11.12
CA PHE A 343 -2.56 17.92 11.23
C PHE A 343 -2.57 16.56 10.53
N LEU A 344 -3.44 15.67 11.01
CA LEU A 344 -3.76 14.39 10.36
C LEU A 344 -5.17 14.44 9.77
N TYR A 345 -5.30 14.00 8.52
CA TYR A 345 -6.56 13.87 7.82
C TYR A 345 -6.82 12.42 7.47
N GLY A 346 -7.95 11.86 7.87
CA GLY A 346 -8.23 10.45 7.61
C GLY A 346 -9.66 10.01 7.94
N SER A 347 -10.07 8.91 7.33
CA SER A 347 -11.37 8.29 7.61
C SER A 347 -11.29 7.50 8.92
N SER A 348 -12.21 7.78 9.82
CA SER A 348 -12.30 7.22 11.17
C SER A 348 -13.62 6.45 11.33
N GLY A 349 -13.55 5.18 11.66
CA GLY A 349 -14.72 4.33 11.91
C GLY A 349 -14.67 2.99 11.17
N ARG A 350 -15.23 1.96 11.82
CA ARG A 350 -15.21 0.58 11.32
C ARG A 350 -16.25 0.33 10.22
N HIS A 351 -17.42 0.94 10.32
CA HIS A 351 -18.56 0.69 9.43
C HIS A 351 -18.90 1.95 8.64
N SER A 352 -19.35 1.77 7.41
CA SER A 352 -19.74 2.87 6.51
C SER A 352 -20.74 3.85 7.13
N ALA A 353 -21.71 3.33 7.89
CA ALA A 353 -22.77 4.14 8.49
C ALA A 353 -22.28 5.07 9.62
N ASN A 354 -21.14 4.78 10.24
CA ASN A 354 -20.60 5.57 11.36
C ASN A 354 -19.17 6.09 11.10
N ALA A 355 -18.68 5.92 9.88
CA ALA A 355 -17.39 6.48 9.50
C ALA A 355 -17.49 7.98 9.29
N GLU A 356 -16.46 8.68 9.69
CA GLU A 356 -16.33 10.13 9.60
C GLU A 356 -14.97 10.44 8.96
N LEU A 357 -14.91 11.43 8.09
CA LEU A 357 -13.64 12.03 7.72
C LEU A 357 -13.26 13.05 8.79
N ARG A 358 -12.05 12.97 9.30
CA ARG A 358 -11.59 13.84 10.39
C ARG A 358 -10.31 14.56 10.05
N CYS A 359 -10.17 15.76 10.61
CA CYS A 359 -8.91 16.45 10.84
C CYS A 359 -8.63 16.42 12.33
N ILE A 360 -7.44 15.98 12.73
CA ILE A 360 -6.99 16.03 14.13
C ILE A 360 -5.65 16.75 14.22
N ASP A 361 -5.43 17.44 15.33
CA ASP A 361 -4.15 18.05 15.64
C ASP A 361 -3.10 16.96 15.91
N TRP A 362 -1.92 17.10 15.31
CA TRP A 362 -0.84 16.12 15.43
C TRP A 362 -0.28 16.02 16.84
N GLU A 363 -0.12 17.17 17.52
CA GLU A 363 0.55 17.24 18.81
C GLU A 363 -0.34 16.77 19.97
N THR A 364 -1.66 16.98 19.84
CA THR A 364 -2.61 16.77 20.95
C THR A 364 -3.60 15.64 20.71
N GLY A 365 -3.84 15.26 19.44
CA GLY A 365 -4.90 14.34 19.04
C GLY A 365 -6.30 14.96 19.09
N GLU A 366 -6.42 16.27 19.33
CA GLU A 366 -7.71 16.97 19.35
C GLU A 366 -8.35 16.97 17.95
N VAL A 367 -9.66 16.63 17.91
CA VAL A 367 -10.44 16.67 16.67
C VAL A 367 -10.77 18.11 16.34
N GLN A 368 -10.20 18.63 15.25
CA GLN A 368 -10.46 19.98 14.76
C GLN A 368 -11.83 20.05 14.08
N TRP A 369 -12.12 19.07 13.24
CA TRP A 369 -13.42 18.89 12.64
C TRP A 369 -13.67 17.40 12.28
N SER A 370 -14.95 17.07 12.08
CA SER A 370 -15.41 15.74 11.72
C SER A 370 -16.61 15.86 10.78
N GLU A 371 -16.50 15.24 9.61
CA GLU A 371 -17.55 15.22 8.59
C GLU A 371 -18.15 13.83 8.45
N LYS A 372 -19.47 13.74 8.52
CA LYS A 372 -20.24 12.51 8.47
C LYS A 372 -20.79 12.26 7.05
N ASN A 373 -21.38 11.08 6.86
CA ASN A 373 -22.07 10.70 5.62
C ASN A 373 -21.18 10.58 4.38
N LEU A 374 -19.87 10.48 4.57
CA LEU A 374 -18.90 10.22 3.51
C LEU A 374 -18.64 8.72 3.33
N ALA A 375 -19.16 7.87 4.25
CA ALA A 375 -18.77 6.50 4.44
C ALA A 375 -17.24 6.38 4.71
N ARG A 376 -16.67 5.17 4.61
CA ARG A 376 -15.23 5.03 4.71
C ARG A 376 -14.58 5.51 3.40
N CYS A 377 -13.48 6.21 3.49
CA CYS A 377 -12.84 6.78 2.32
C CYS A 377 -11.31 6.70 2.40
N SER A 378 -10.68 6.75 1.23
CA SER A 378 -9.23 6.83 1.08
C SER A 378 -8.85 8.19 0.47
N LEU A 379 -7.69 8.70 0.86
CA LEU A 379 -7.20 10.02 0.48
C LEU A 379 -5.86 9.95 -0.25
N ILE A 380 -5.65 10.86 -1.19
CA ILE A 380 -4.32 11.32 -1.60
C ILE A 380 -4.25 12.84 -1.50
N TYR A 381 -3.08 13.37 -1.13
CA TYR A 381 -2.81 14.80 -1.10
C TYR A 381 -2.09 15.24 -2.38
N VAL A 382 -2.53 16.35 -2.96
CA VAL A 382 -1.90 17.01 -4.10
C VAL A 382 -2.28 18.48 -4.14
N ASP A 383 -1.32 19.37 -4.38
CA ASP A 383 -1.53 20.79 -4.70
C ASP A 383 -2.53 21.51 -3.76
N GLY A 384 -2.32 21.36 -2.45
CA GLY A 384 -3.17 21.98 -1.41
C GLY A 384 -4.55 21.31 -1.23
N HIS A 385 -4.80 20.16 -1.85
CA HIS A 385 -6.08 19.46 -1.80
C HIS A 385 -5.94 17.98 -1.48
N PHE A 386 -7.04 17.38 -1.02
CA PHE A 386 -7.20 15.93 -0.93
C PHE A 386 -8.16 15.45 -2.01
N VAL A 387 -7.74 14.45 -2.79
CA VAL A 387 -8.65 13.65 -3.60
C VAL A 387 -9.18 12.55 -2.69
N CYS A 388 -10.47 12.54 -2.43
CA CYS A 388 -11.16 11.66 -1.50
C CYS A 388 -12.07 10.69 -2.28
N LEU A 389 -11.77 9.39 -2.21
CA LEU A 389 -12.60 8.34 -2.78
C LEU A 389 -13.38 7.63 -1.67
N GLY A 390 -14.70 7.80 -1.68
CA GLY A 390 -15.60 7.04 -0.81
C GLY A 390 -15.79 5.62 -1.33
N GLU A 391 -16.01 4.67 -0.41
CA GLU A 391 -16.14 3.23 -0.74
C GLU A 391 -17.30 2.88 -1.69
N TYR A 392 -18.27 3.78 -1.87
CA TYR A 392 -19.36 3.66 -2.85
C TYR A 392 -19.05 4.37 -4.19
N GLY A 393 -17.78 4.68 -4.47
CA GLY A 393 -17.34 5.22 -5.76
C GLY A 393 -17.53 6.74 -5.93
N LYS A 394 -17.94 7.48 -4.89
CA LYS A 394 -18.02 8.94 -4.96
C LYS A 394 -16.63 9.55 -4.82
N LEU A 395 -16.22 10.30 -5.80
CA LEU A 395 -14.95 11.03 -5.83
C LEU A 395 -15.18 12.50 -5.44
N ARG A 396 -14.36 13.02 -4.52
CA ARG A 396 -14.42 14.41 -4.05
C ARG A 396 -13.07 15.06 -4.11
N LEU A 397 -13.07 16.37 -4.34
CA LEU A 397 -11.92 17.24 -4.14
C LEU A 397 -12.17 18.10 -2.90
N LEU A 398 -11.28 18.01 -1.94
CA LEU A 398 -11.38 18.73 -0.67
C LEU A 398 -10.17 19.63 -0.52
N ARG A 399 -10.35 20.86 -0.01
CA ARG A 399 -9.21 21.71 0.36
C ARG A 399 -8.56 21.17 1.63
N ALA A 400 -7.24 21.18 1.69
CA ALA A 400 -6.50 20.87 2.91
C ALA A 400 -6.62 22.04 3.91
N ASN A 401 -7.71 22.03 4.69
CA ASN A 401 -8.06 23.08 5.63
C ASN A 401 -8.22 22.47 7.03
N PRO A 402 -7.40 22.88 8.04
CA PRO A 402 -7.52 22.35 9.39
C PRO A 402 -8.69 22.96 10.19
N GLU A 403 -9.22 24.13 9.78
CA GLU A 403 -10.27 24.82 10.52
C GLU A 403 -11.67 24.27 10.24
N LYS A 404 -11.89 23.73 9.02
CA LYS A 404 -13.20 23.22 8.62
C LYS A 404 -13.09 22.22 7.48
N PHE A 405 -14.11 21.35 7.34
CA PHE A 405 -14.32 20.59 6.14
C PHE A 405 -14.69 21.52 4.98
N GLU A 406 -13.97 21.44 3.86
CA GLU A 406 -14.19 22.30 2.70
C GLU A 406 -14.16 21.48 1.42
N GLN A 407 -15.35 21.14 0.90
CA GLN A 407 -15.52 20.43 -0.36
C GLN A 407 -15.47 21.43 -1.51
N VAL A 408 -14.60 21.16 -2.48
CA VAL A 408 -14.40 21.99 -3.69
C VAL A 408 -15.24 21.47 -4.87
N ALA A 409 -15.21 20.13 -5.05
CA ALA A 409 -15.93 19.46 -6.11
C ALA A 409 -16.30 18.03 -5.71
N GLU A 410 -17.31 17.46 -6.37
CA GLU A 410 -17.61 16.02 -6.26
C GLU A 410 -18.20 15.48 -7.56
N THR A 411 -18.05 14.19 -7.78
CA THR A 411 -18.67 13.44 -8.87
C THR A 411 -18.86 11.98 -8.50
N VAL A 412 -19.73 11.28 -9.24
CA VAL A 412 -19.81 9.82 -9.28
C VAL A 412 -19.31 9.37 -10.64
N LEU A 413 -18.28 8.52 -10.66
CA LEU A 413 -17.73 8.00 -11.92
C LEU A 413 -18.69 6.97 -12.51
N LEU A 414 -19.42 7.35 -13.55
CA LEU A 414 -20.42 6.52 -14.21
C LEU A 414 -19.84 5.83 -15.44
N GLN A 415 -20.26 4.58 -15.68
CA GLN A 415 -20.05 3.86 -16.92
C GLN A 415 -21.38 3.76 -17.66
N GLN A 416 -21.34 4.01 -18.95
CA GLN A 416 -22.46 3.77 -19.85
C GLN A 416 -22.47 2.28 -20.25
N ASP A 417 -23.46 1.54 -19.80
CA ASP A 417 -23.66 0.14 -20.20
C ASP A 417 -24.77 0.05 -21.26
N PRO A 418 -24.48 -0.46 -22.46
CA PRO A 418 -25.49 -0.62 -23.50
C PRO A 418 -26.65 -1.51 -23.01
N GLY A 419 -27.84 -0.91 -22.86
CA GLY A 419 -29.05 -1.61 -22.43
C GLY A 419 -29.33 -1.64 -20.93
N GLU A 420 -28.37 -1.28 -20.07
CA GLU A 420 -28.54 -1.27 -18.60
C GLU A 420 -28.50 0.15 -17.99
N GLY A 421 -28.14 1.18 -18.80
CA GLY A 421 -28.01 2.55 -18.33
C GLY A 421 -26.67 2.85 -17.69
N GLU A 422 -26.65 3.91 -16.85
CA GLU A 422 -25.43 4.34 -16.16
C GLU A 422 -25.25 3.62 -14.81
N ARG A 423 -24.07 3.11 -14.56
CA ARG A 423 -23.73 2.52 -13.24
C ARG A 423 -22.45 3.13 -12.64
N PRO A 424 -22.41 3.33 -11.31
CA PRO A 424 -21.23 3.79 -10.61
C PRO A 424 -20.15 2.71 -10.57
N LEU A 425 -18.96 3.05 -10.04
CA LEU A 425 -17.94 2.06 -9.67
C LEU A 425 -18.54 1.02 -8.71
N GLN A 426 -18.33 -0.26 -9.01
CA GLN A 426 -18.85 -1.32 -8.16
C GLN A 426 -18.21 -1.27 -6.76
N TYR A 427 -19.08 -1.33 -5.75
CA TYR A 427 -18.69 -1.44 -4.34
C TYR A 427 -17.93 -2.75 -4.06
N PRO A 428 -16.87 -2.70 -3.21
CA PRO A 428 -16.33 -1.50 -2.58
C PRO A 428 -15.15 -0.90 -3.37
N ALA A 429 -15.10 0.43 -3.45
CA ALA A 429 -13.95 1.18 -3.95
C ALA A 429 -12.97 1.49 -2.80
N TRP A 430 -12.30 0.47 -2.27
CA TRP A 430 -11.43 0.61 -1.10
C TRP A 430 -9.99 1.01 -1.42
N ALA A 431 -9.51 0.68 -2.60
CA ALA A 431 -8.18 1.09 -3.03
C ALA A 431 -8.10 2.62 -3.16
N ALA A 432 -7.09 3.24 -2.58
CA ALA A 432 -6.89 4.67 -2.72
C ALA A 432 -6.62 5.04 -4.19
N PRO A 433 -7.06 6.24 -4.66
CA PRO A 433 -6.65 6.77 -5.95
C PRO A 433 -5.12 6.90 -6.01
N ILE A 434 -4.57 6.92 -7.22
CA ILE A 434 -3.17 7.27 -7.45
C ILE A 434 -3.07 8.37 -8.51
N LEU A 435 -2.06 9.22 -8.41
CA LEU A 435 -1.79 10.30 -9.34
C LEU A 435 -0.38 10.16 -9.90
N SER A 436 -0.26 10.08 -11.21
CA SER A 436 1.03 9.98 -11.88
C SER A 436 0.99 10.70 -13.22
N HIS A 437 1.94 11.63 -13.45
CA HIS A 437 2.06 12.40 -14.67
C HIS A 437 0.77 13.12 -15.08
N GLY A 438 0.06 13.68 -14.08
CA GLY A 438 -1.19 14.42 -14.29
C GLY A 438 -2.42 13.55 -14.51
N LEU A 439 -2.28 12.23 -14.51
CA LEU A 439 -3.39 11.29 -14.65
C LEU A 439 -3.76 10.68 -13.29
N LEU A 440 -5.05 10.76 -12.97
CA LEU A 440 -5.63 10.17 -11.76
C LEU A 440 -6.25 8.82 -12.12
N TYR A 441 -5.86 7.78 -11.40
CA TYR A 441 -6.37 6.43 -11.58
C TYR A 441 -7.21 6.02 -10.38
N VAL A 442 -8.44 5.60 -10.65
CA VAL A 442 -9.44 5.23 -9.64
C VAL A 442 -9.99 3.86 -9.98
N ARG A 443 -10.11 2.99 -8.98
CA ARG A 443 -10.69 1.65 -9.17
C ARG A 443 -11.88 1.37 -8.26
N GLY A 444 -12.88 0.64 -8.81
CA GLY A 444 -13.88 -0.11 -8.06
C GLY A 444 -13.51 -1.60 -7.98
N GLN A 445 -14.52 -2.47 -7.89
CA GLN A 445 -14.36 -3.93 -8.03
C GLN A 445 -14.41 -4.39 -9.49
N ASP A 446 -15.05 -3.63 -10.34
CA ASP A 446 -15.38 -3.98 -11.72
C ASP A 446 -14.43 -3.35 -12.75
N ARG A 447 -13.93 -2.14 -12.48
CA ARG A 447 -13.11 -1.41 -13.45
C ARG A 447 -12.09 -0.48 -12.83
N LEU A 448 -11.07 -0.17 -13.61
CA LEU A 448 -10.06 0.86 -13.39
C LEU A 448 -10.32 1.99 -14.40
N VAL A 449 -10.37 3.21 -13.90
CA VAL A 449 -10.65 4.43 -14.67
C VAL A 449 -9.45 5.36 -14.61
N CYS A 450 -9.02 5.89 -15.75
CA CYS A 450 -7.99 6.93 -15.88
C CYS A 450 -8.64 8.26 -16.25
N LEU A 451 -8.35 9.29 -15.45
CA LEU A 451 -8.90 10.63 -15.59
C LEU A 451 -7.78 11.65 -15.82
N GLU A 452 -8.02 12.65 -16.66
CA GLU A 452 -7.13 13.81 -16.77
C GLU A 452 -7.35 14.74 -15.57
N PHE A 453 -6.38 14.79 -14.68
CA PHE A 453 -6.48 15.58 -13.44
C PHE A 453 -5.65 16.85 -13.47
N ILE A 454 -4.50 16.78 -14.13
CA ILE A 454 -3.65 17.92 -14.47
C ILE A 454 -3.56 17.98 -15.98
N PRO A 455 -4.09 19.02 -16.64
CA PRO A 455 -4.07 19.14 -18.10
C PRO A 455 -2.63 19.12 -18.65
N ASP A 456 -2.40 18.40 -19.74
CA ASP A 456 -1.10 18.46 -20.43
C ASP A 456 -0.95 19.79 -21.17
N ARG A 457 -0.08 20.66 -20.64
CA ARG A 457 0.15 22.01 -21.21
C ARG A 457 0.65 22.00 -22.65
N LYS A 458 1.09 20.87 -23.20
CA LYS A 458 1.49 20.74 -24.61
C LYS A 458 0.30 20.60 -25.56
N ALA A 459 -0.89 20.28 -25.06
CA ALA A 459 -2.08 20.06 -25.87
C ALA A 459 -2.91 21.35 -26.10
N LEU A 460 -2.56 22.47 -25.48
CA LEU A 460 -3.26 23.75 -25.76
C LEU A 460 -2.72 24.33 -27.08
N PRO A 461 -3.58 24.50 -28.11
CA PRO A 461 -3.16 25.16 -29.33
C PRO A 461 -2.72 26.58 -28.98
N GLU A 462 -1.65 27.06 -29.63
CA GLU A 462 -1.20 28.46 -29.60
C GLU A 462 -2.26 29.36 -30.27
N SER A 463 -3.41 29.51 -29.67
CA SER A 463 -4.43 30.47 -30.12
C SER A 463 -4.78 31.41 -29.00
N SER A 464 -4.37 32.65 -29.24
CA SER A 464 -4.70 33.92 -28.57
C SER A 464 -3.61 34.47 -27.65
N LYS A 465 -2.56 35.00 -28.28
CA LYS A 465 -1.99 36.25 -27.75
C LYS A 465 -2.87 37.41 -28.23
N PRO A 466 -3.26 38.34 -27.33
CA PRO A 466 -3.98 39.54 -27.69
C PRO A 466 -3.14 40.49 -28.55
#